data_41a7be81e43a53c406fa9a0911d7d425
#
_entry.id   41a7be81e43a53c406fa9a0911d7d425
#
_cell.length_a   1.000
_cell.length_b   1.000
_cell.length_c   1.000
_cell.angle_alpha   90.00
_cell.angle_beta   90.00
_cell.angle_gamma   90.00
#
_symmetry.space_group_name_H-M   'P 1'
#
loop_
_entity.id
_entity.type
_entity.pdbx_description
1 polymer ?
#
loop_
_entity_poly.entity_id
_entity_poly.type
_entity_poly.pdbx_seq_one_letter_code
_entity_poly.pdbx_strand_id
1 'polypeptide(L)'
;MSLIKSFSVSNGDMFYIRHNTDNFTIIDCHINRDNAESIIADIKKQAADKGISRFISTHPDEDHFGGIELLDAAFKIYNFYVVKNKAIKAEETVSFKKYCELRDGDKAFYISKNCKRKWMNLSDEARKSAGLSILWPKIDNPHFTDALNASERGESYNNISAVVRYKLNDGASVMWLGDLETEFMENIVDDIELQETTVVFASHHGRDSGKTPNSWLDKIKPKVIIIGEAPSRHLHYYTGYKTITQNRAGDVTMECVGRKVHFYVSCENYQNDKFDNEYADNVELGRYLGSVNI
;
A
#
# COMPACT_ATOMS: atom_id res chain seq x y z
N MET A 1 -14.23 -0.47 13.38
CA MET A 1 -12.77 -0.57 13.53
C MET A 1 -12.19 -1.08 12.22
N SER A 2 -11.15 -0.45 11.72
CA SER A 2 -10.35 -0.96 10.60
C SER A 2 -8.97 -1.33 11.08
N LEU A 3 -8.42 -2.39 10.49
CA LEU A 3 -7.06 -2.85 10.74
C LEU A 3 -6.27 -2.76 9.44
N ILE A 4 -5.08 -2.18 9.49
CA ILE A 4 -4.17 -2.09 8.36
C ILE A 4 -2.85 -2.68 8.80
N LYS A 5 -2.31 -3.61 8.03
CA LYS A 5 -1.01 -4.20 8.31
C LYS A 5 -0.08 -4.03 7.12
N SER A 6 1.14 -3.62 7.40
CA SER A 6 2.28 -3.64 6.52
C SER A 6 3.21 -4.74 6.98
N PHE A 7 3.45 -5.71 6.13
CA PHE A 7 4.38 -6.81 6.43
C PHE A 7 5.82 -6.39 6.18
N SER A 8 6.72 -6.84 7.03
CA SER A 8 8.16 -6.78 6.82
C SER A 8 8.56 -7.95 5.92
N VAL A 9 8.69 -7.66 4.63
CA VAL A 9 8.94 -8.67 3.59
C VAL A 9 10.28 -8.45 2.89
N SER A 10 11.23 -7.84 3.60
CA SER A 10 12.48 -7.37 3.05
C SER A 10 12.26 -6.20 2.09
N ASN A 11 12.99 -6.16 1.00
CA ASN A 11 13.00 -5.07 0.05
C ASN A 11 11.82 -5.16 -0.93
N GLY A 12 10.60 -5.09 -0.42
CA GLY A 12 9.35 -5.15 -1.18
C GLY A 12 8.17 -4.68 -0.34
N ASP A 13 6.99 -4.64 -0.94
CA ASP A 13 5.77 -4.17 -0.31
C ASP A 13 4.70 -5.26 -0.24
N MET A 14 4.05 -5.34 0.91
CA MET A 14 2.83 -6.14 1.07
C MET A 14 2.00 -5.59 2.21
N PHE A 15 0.73 -5.31 1.92
CA PHE A 15 -0.21 -4.76 2.89
C PHE A 15 -1.55 -5.45 2.84
N TYR A 16 -2.29 -5.42 3.94
CA TYR A 16 -3.72 -5.62 3.89
C TYR A 16 -4.50 -4.53 4.66
N ILE A 17 -5.75 -4.37 4.28
CA ILE A 17 -6.75 -3.58 4.99
C ILE A 17 -7.94 -4.47 5.30
N ARG A 18 -8.18 -4.75 6.58
CA ARG A 18 -9.43 -5.29 7.07
C ARG A 18 -10.36 -4.12 7.36
N HIS A 19 -11.27 -3.85 6.44
CA HIS A 19 -12.16 -2.68 6.55
C HIS A 19 -13.20 -2.89 7.66
N ASN A 20 -13.72 -1.78 8.20
CA ASN A 20 -14.86 -1.80 9.11
C ASN A 20 -16.19 -2.12 8.41
N THR A 21 -16.14 -2.43 7.12
CA THR A 21 -17.24 -2.86 6.26
C THR A 21 -17.01 -4.31 5.80
N ASP A 22 -17.90 -4.85 4.97
CA ASP A 22 -17.78 -6.21 4.43
C ASP A 22 -16.69 -6.36 3.35
N ASN A 23 -15.58 -5.66 3.52
CA ASN A 23 -14.49 -5.58 2.55
C ASN A 23 -13.14 -5.95 3.17
N PHE A 24 -12.32 -6.63 2.37
CA PHE A 24 -10.91 -6.89 2.62
C PHE A 24 -10.09 -6.52 1.40
N THR A 25 -8.95 -5.87 1.60
CA THR A 25 -8.08 -5.43 0.49
C THR A 25 -6.65 -5.86 0.78
N ILE A 26 -6.00 -6.45 -0.20
CA ILE A 26 -4.56 -6.66 -0.23
C ILE A 26 -3.99 -5.61 -1.20
N ILE A 27 -2.89 -4.98 -0.84
CA ILE A 27 -2.13 -4.08 -1.71
C ILE A 27 -0.74 -4.66 -1.84
N ASP A 28 -0.35 -4.97 -3.05
CA ASP A 28 0.91 -5.60 -3.43
C ASP A 28 1.18 -6.95 -2.73
N CYS A 29 2.22 -7.64 -3.16
CA CYS A 29 2.62 -8.94 -2.65
C CYS A 29 4.12 -9.12 -2.85
N HIS A 30 4.83 -9.42 -1.76
CA HIS A 30 6.21 -9.87 -1.84
C HIS A 30 6.44 -10.98 -0.81
N ILE A 31 6.12 -12.20 -1.22
CA ILE A 31 6.26 -13.40 -0.39
C ILE A 31 7.17 -14.42 -1.08
N ASN A 32 7.80 -15.23 -0.28
CA ASN A 32 8.63 -16.35 -0.71
C ASN A 32 8.26 -17.60 0.10
N ARG A 33 8.93 -18.72 -0.15
CA ARG A 33 8.61 -19.99 0.52
C ARG A 33 8.79 -19.94 2.04
N ASP A 34 9.66 -19.05 2.55
CA ASP A 34 9.99 -19.01 3.97
C ASP A 34 8.94 -18.25 4.79
N ASN A 35 8.30 -17.23 4.19
CA ASN A 35 7.32 -16.36 4.88
C ASN A 35 5.87 -16.55 4.41
N ALA A 36 5.64 -17.24 3.28
CA ALA A 36 4.32 -17.36 2.67
C ALA A 36 3.29 -18.01 3.62
N GLU A 37 3.67 -19.07 4.35
CA GLU A 37 2.74 -19.79 5.21
C GLU A 37 2.16 -18.89 6.31
N SER A 38 3.01 -18.16 7.03
CA SER A 38 2.61 -17.27 8.12
C SER A 38 1.79 -16.08 7.64
N ILE A 39 2.23 -15.43 6.54
CA ILE A 39 1.54 -14.27 5.96
C ILE A 39 0.16 -14.68 5.41
N ILE A 40 0.08 -15.78 4.67
CA ILE A 40 -1.19 -16.26 4.11
C ILE A 40 -2.15 -16.72 5.22
N ALA A 41 -1.65 -17.32 6.29
CA ALA A 41 -2.48 -17.69 7.44
C ALA A 41 -3.09 -16.45 8.12
N ASP A 42 -2.31 -15.38 8.30
CA ASP A 42 -2.81 -14.10 8.84
C ASP A 42 -3.86 -13.48 7.90
N ILE A 43 -3.58 -13.41 6.60
CA ILE A 43 -4.55 -12.91 5.60
C ILE A 43 -5.87 -13.69 5.66
N LYS A 44 -5.82 -15.03 5.69
CA LYS A 44 -7.01 -15.87 5.80
C LYS A 44 -7.79 -15.62 7.09
N LYS A 45 -7.08 -15.50 8.23
CA LYS A 45 -7.70 -15.17 9.54
C LYS A 45 -8.43 -13.82 9.46
N GLN A 46 -7.79 -12.79 8.91
CA GLN A 46 -8.32 -11.43 8.87
C GLN A 46 -9.41 -11.23 7.80
N ALA A 47 -9.44 -12.06 6.77
CA ALA A 47 -10.45 -12.02 5.70
C ALA A 47 -11.65 -12.93 5.93
N ALA A 48 -11.64 -13.79 6.96
CA ALA A 48 -12.59 -14.91 7.11
C ALA A 48 -14.08 -14.49 7.16
N ASP A 49 -14.37 -13.31 7.72
CA ASP A 49 -15.72 -12.76 7.86
C ASP A 49 -16.07 -11.69 6.79
N LYS A 50 -15.27 -11.56 5.72
CA LYS A 50 -15.42 -10.56 4.69
C LYS A 50 -15.97 -11.14 3.40
N GLY A 51 -17.10 -10.62 2.94
CA GLY A 51 -17.76 -11.10 1.71
C GLY A 51 -17.09 -10.60 0.42
N ILE A 52 -16.27 -9.53 0.48
CA ILE A 52 -15.54 -8.99 -0.67
C ILE A 52 -14.05 -8.92 -0.36
N SER A 53 -13.27 -9.66 -1.13
CA SER A 53 -11.81 -9.51 -1.18
C SER A 53 -11.37 -8.92 -2.52
N ARG A 54 -10.34 -8.07 -2.49
CA ARG A 54 -9.68 -7.55 -3.68
C ARG A 54 -8.18 -7.48 -3.49
N PHE A 55 -7.47 -7.58 -4.59
CA PHE A 55 -6.05 -7.33 -4.67
C PHE A 55 -5.81 -6.09 -5.52
N ILE A 56 -5.03 -5.14 -5.04
CA ILE A 56 -4.57 -3.96 -5.79
C ILE A 56 -3.08 -4.13 -6.03
N SER A 57 -2.66 -4.17 -7.30
CA SER A 57 -1.26 -4.08 -7.68
C SER A 57 -0.95 -2.62 -8.01
N THR A 58 0.01 -2.04 -7.31
CA THR A 58 0.41 -0.65 -7.55
C THR A 58 1.14 -0.52 -8.88
N HIS A 59 2.12 -1.38 -9.15
CA HIS A 59 2.88 -1.41 -10.40
C HIS A 59 3.51 -2.81 -10.62
N PRO A 60 4.01 -3.11 -11.85
CA PRO A 60 4.48 -4.44 -12.21
C PRO A 60 5.97 -4.64 -11.94
N ASP A 61 6.44 -4.41 -10.70
CA ASP A 61 7.79 -4.82 -10.32
C ASP A 61 7.79 -6.03 -9.38
N GLU A 62 8.87 -6.80 -9.39
CA GLU A 62 8.94 -8.11 -8.74
C GLU A 62 8.76 -8.02 -7.22
N ASP A 63 9.22 -6.97 -6.61
CA ASP A 63 9.08 -6.71 -5.17
C ASP A 63 7.68 -6.21 -4.77
N HIS A 64 6.74 -6.10 -5.76
CA HIS A 64 5.33 -5.76 -5.57
C HIS A 64 4.34 -6.83 -6.04
N PHE A 65 4.83 -7.90 -6.70
CA PHE A 65 4.00 -9.07 -7.03
C PHE A 65 4.71 -10.42 -6.80
N GLY A 66 5.93 -10.41 -6.26
CA GLY A 66 6.69 -11.63 -6.00
C GLY A 66 5.92 -12.62 -5.13
N GLY A 67 5.80 -13.86 -5.57
CA GLY A 67 5.02 -14.89 -4.87
C GLY A 67 3.51 -14.80 -5.02
N ILE A 68 2.99 -13.94 -5.92
CA ILE A 68 1.54 -13.80 -6.15
C ILE A 68 0.87 -15.12 -6.56
N GLU A 69 1.61 -16.03 -7.20
CA GLU A 69 1.14 -17.38 -7.52
C GLU A 69 0.91 -18.22 -6.26
N LEU A 70 1.75 -18.07 -5.23
CA LEU A 70 1.58 -18.74 -3.95
C LEU A 70 0.36 -18.18 -3.22
N LEU A 71 0.20 -16.85 -3.27
CA LEU A 71 -0.96 -16.18 -2.69
C LEU A 71 -2.25 -16.63 -3.41
N ASP A 72 -2.32 -16.56 -4.75
CA ASP A 72 -3.52 -16.92 -5.52
C ASP A 72 -3.89 -18.41 -5.36
N ALA A 73 -2.90 -19.29 -5.18
CA ALA A 73 -3.15 -20.71 -4.93
C ALA A 73 -3.83 -20.95 -3.56
N ALA A 74 -3.43 -20.20 -2.54
CA ALA A 74 -3.88 -20.39 -1.17
C ALA A 74 -5.05 -19.48 -0.75
N PHE A 75 -5.09 -18.27 -1.29
CA PHE A 75 -6.13 -17.24 -1.08
C PHE A 75 -6.53 -16.64 -2.44
N LYS A 76 -7.54 -17.23 -3.07
CA LYS A 76 -7.93 -16.93 -4.45
C LYS A 76 -8.20 -15.45 -4.71
N ILE A 77 -7.52 -14.88 -5.71
CA ILE A 77 -7.69 -13.49 -6.15
C ILE A 77 -8.87 -13.42 -7.14
N TYR A 78 -10.04 -13.03 -6.64
CA TYR A 78 -11.27 -12.90 -7.45
C TYR A 78 -11.44 -11.51 -8.07
N ASN A 79 -10.77 -10.49 -7.54
CA ASN A 79 -10.84 -9.12 -8.01
C ASN A 79 -9.41 -8.55 -8.04
N PHE A 80 -8.84 -8.41 -9.23
CA PHE A 80 -7.49 -7.91 -9.44
C PHE A 80 -7.55 -6.48 -9.99
N TYR A 81 -7.14 -5.51 -9.18
CA TYR A 81 -7.16 -4.10 -9.51
C TYR A 81 -5.76 -3.67 -9.88
N VAL A 82 -5.59 -3.14 -11.08
CA VAL A 82 -4.27 -2.93 -11.68
C VAL A 82 -4.28 -1.72 -12.61
N VAL A 83 -3.20 -0.98 -12.67
CA VAL A 83 -2.99 0.02 -13.72
C VAL A 83 -2.89 -0.70 -15.06
N LYS A 84 -3.67 -0.25 -16.05
CA LYS A 84 -3.62 -0.84 -17.39
C LYS A 84 -2.23 -0.64 -17.99
N ASN A 85 -1.52 -1.72 -18.23
CA ASN A 85 -0.16 -1.70 -18.77
C ASN A 85 0.10 -2.94 -19.64
N LYS A 86 1.18 -2.90 -20.39
CA LYS A 86 1.72 -4.01 -21.17
C LYS A 86 3.20 -4.22 -20.84
N ALA A 87 3.54 -4.04 -19.58
CA ALA A 87 4.92 -4.26 -19.11
C ALA A 87 5.43 -5.63 -19.52
N ILE A 88 6.68 -5.67 -19.94
CA ILE A 88 7.42 -6.88 -20.26
C ILE A 88 8.65 -6.97 -19.36
N LYS A 89 9.16 -8.16 -19.14
CA LYS A 89 10.42 -8.40 -18.44
C LYS A 89 11.33 -9.28 -19.28
N ALA A 90 12.63 -9.02 -19.24
CA ALA A 90 13.63 -9.81 -19.98
C ALA A 90 13.64 -11.28 -19.51
N GLU A 91 13.44 -11.49 -18.20
CA GLU A 91 13.25 -12.82 -17.61
C GLU A 91 11.86 -12.86 -16.96
N GLU A 92 11.01 -13.76 -17.47
CA GLU A 92 9.68 -13.95 -16.94
C GLU A 92 9.69 -14.97 -15.81
N THR A 93 9.58 -14.47 -14.58
CA THR A 93 9.41 -15.31 -13.40
C THR A 93 8.02 -15.99 -13.37
N VAL A 94 7.84 -16.97 -12.50
CA VAL A 94 6.51 -17.58 -12.27
C VAL A 94 5.52 -16.53 -11.77
N SER A 95 5.98 -15.63 -10.89
CA SER A 95 5.19 -14.53 -10.35
C SER A 95 4.77 -13.55 -11.44
N PHE A 96 5.69 -13.18 -12.35
CA PHE A 96 5.36 -12.30 -13.48
C PHE A 96 4.33 -12.91 -14.43
N LYS A 97 4.46 -14.20 -14.74
CA LYS A 97 3.47 -14.93 -15.56
C LYS A 97 2.09 -14.92 -14.90
N LYS A 98 2.03 -15.16 -13.60
CA LYS A 98 0.78 -15.10 -12.84
C LYS A 98 0.21 -13.66 -12.78
N TYR A 99 1.06 -12.66 -12.58
CA TYR A 99 0.66 -11.25 -12.67
C TYR A 99 0.02 -10.93 -14.03
N CYS A 100 0.65 -11.32 -15.15
CA CYS A 100 0.12 -11.12 -16.49
C CYS A 100 -1.21 -11.86 -16.72
N GLU A 101 -1.33 -13.11 -16.23
CA GLU A 101 -2.60 -13.87 -16.27
C GLU A 101 -3.73 -13.10 -15.56
N LEU A 102 -3.46 -12.55 -14.38
CA LEU A 102 -4.44 -11.79 -13.61
C LEU A 102 -4.72 -10.42 -14.24
N ARG A 103 -3.70 -9.73 -14.74
CA ARG A 103 -3.80 -8.41 -15.39
C ARG A 103 -4.65 -8.45 -16.66
N ASP A 104 -4.46 -9.49 -17.46
CA ASP A 104 -5.09 -9.61 -18.78
C ASP A 104 -6.36 -10.47 -18.75
N GLY A 105 -6.69 -11.05 -17.59
CA GLY A 105 -7.85 -11.90 -17.38
C GLY A 105 -9.15 -11.14 -17.08
N ASP A 106 -10.25 -11.88 -16.99
CA ASP A 106 -11.60 -11.39 -16.71
C ASP A 106 -11.79 -10.82 -15.28
N LYS A 107 -10.86 -11.10 -14.41
CA LYS A 107 -10.83 -10.61 -13.02
C LYS A 107 -10.20 -9.23 -12.89
N ALA A 108 -9.57 -8.74 -13.96
CA ALA A 108 -8.91 -7.45 -13.96
C ALA A 108 -9.92 -6.30 -13.92
N PHE A 109 -9.65 -5.33 -13.07
CA PHE A 109 -10.28 -4.03 -13.09
C PHE A 109 -9.19 -2.96 -13.24
N TYR A 110 -9.20 -2.26 -14.38
CA TYR A 110 -8.21 -1.24 -14.65
C TYR A 110 -8.52 0.03 -13.85
N ILE A 111 -7.59 0.38 -12.96
CA ILE A 111 -7.68 1.54 -12.08
C ILE A 111 -7.03 2.78 -12.70
N SER A 112 -7.66 3.93 -12.45
CA SER A 112 -7.17 5.25 -12.85
C SER A 112 -7.75 6.31 -11.91
N LYS A 113 -7.23 7.54 -11.99
CA LYS A 113 -7.74 8.68 -11.22
C LYS A 113 -9.26 8.75 -11.27
N ASN A 114 -9.88 8.81 -10.10
CA ASN A 114 -11.33 8.96 -9.92
C ASN A 114 -12.19 7.80 -10.49
N CYS A 115 -11.60 6.65 -10.84
CA CYS A 115 -12.38 5.49 -11.25
C CYS A 115 -13.40 5.09 -10.17
N LYS A 116 -14.57 4.59 -10.62
CA LYS A 116 -15.66 4.19 -9.73
C LYS A 116 -15.89 2.69 -9.82
N ARG A 117 -15.95 2.05 -8.67
CA ARG A 117 -16.23 0.61 -8.58
C ARG A 117 -17.09 0.31 -7.36
N LYS A 118 -18.09 -0.57 -7.57
CA LYS A 118 -18.97 -1.05 -6.50
C LYS A 118 -18.12 -1.69 -5.40
N TRP A 119 -18.40 -1.32 -4.15
CA TRP A 119 -17.72 -1.72 -2.92
C TRP A 119 -16.26 -1.24 -2.76
N MET A 120 -15.63 -0.64 -3.77
CA MET A 120 -14.36 0.07 -3.60
C MET A 120 -14.59 1.48 -3.04
N ASN A 121 -15.35 2.27 -3.79
CA ASN A 121 -15.75 3.64 -3.44
C ASN A 121 -17.24 3.94 -3.66
N LEU A 122 -17.98 3.04 -4.29
CA LEU A 122 -19.43 3.09 -4.35
C LEU A 122 -20.01 2.13 -3.31
N SER A 123 -20.94 2.64 -2.50
CA SER A 123 -21.58 1.92 -1.40
C SER A 123 -22.89 1.26 -1.82
N ASP A 124 -23.27 0.20 -1.14
CA ASP A 124 -24.64 -0.27 -1.03
C ASP A 124 -24.98 -0.59 0.45
N GLU A 125 -26.24 -0.92 0.74
CA GLU A 125 -26.70 -1.15 2.11
C GLU A 125 -26.06 -2.40 2.73
N ALA A 126 -25.86 -3.45 1.92
CA ALA A 126 -25.42 -4.75 2.42
C ALA A 126 -23.93 -4.79 2.76
N ARG A 127 -23.07 -4.28 1.87
CA ARG A 127 -21.61 -4.45 1.96
C ARG A 127 -20.85 -3.17 2.22
N LYS A 128 -21.50 -2.01 1.98
CA LYS A 128 -20.92 -0.67 2.08
C LYS A 128 -19.68 -0.50 1.18
N SER A 129 -19.01 0.63 1.29
CA SER A 129 -17.79 0.95 0.56
C SER A 129 -16.55 0.57 1.37
N ALA A 130 -15.47 0.19 0.69
CA ALA A 130 -14.15 0.05 1.30
C ALA A 130 -13.51 1.41 1.66
N GLY A 131 -14.01 2.52 1.12
CA GLY A 131 -13.40 3.84 1.35
C GLY A 131 -12.08 4.07 0.61
N LEU A 132 -11.85 3.32 -0.47
CA LEU A 132 -10.64 3.44 -1.30
C LEU A 132 -10.86 4.40 -2.46
N SER A 133 -9.89 5.24 -2.74
CA SER A 133 -9.86 6.15 -3.90
C SER A 133 -8.53 5.99 -4.62
N ILE A 134 -8.59 6.05 -5.95
CA ILE A 134 -7.40 6.10 -6.79
C ILE A 134 -7.16 7.54 -7.19
N LEU A 135 -6.04 8.11 -6.75
CA LEU A 135 -5.66 9.49 -7.01
C LEU A 135 -4.80 9.62 -8.28
N TRP A 136 -4.10 8.55 -8.65
CA TRP A 136 -3.23 8.42 -9.80
C TRP A 136 -3.27 6.96 -10.30
N PRO A 137 -3.14 6.67 -11.63
CA PRO A 137 -2.74 7.57 -12.70
C PRO A 137 -3.87 8.37 -13.34
N LYS A 138 -3.54 9.54 -13.93
CA LYS A 138 -4.35 10.29 -14.89
C LYS A 138 -3.93 9.82 -16.29
N ILE A 139 -4.82 9.09 -16.96
CA ILE A 139 -4.49 8.31 -18.18
C ILE A 139 -4.11 9.14 -19.40
N ASP A 140 -4.51 10.41 -19.45
CA ASP A 140 -4.22 11.37 -20.52
C ASP A 140 -3.01 12.28 -20.18
N ASN A 141 -2.32 12.03 -19.07
CA ASN A 141 -1.14 12.79 -18.68
C ASN A 141 0.07 12.36 -19.52
N PRO A 142 0.86 13.28 -20.09
CA PRO A 142 2.01 12.95 -20.93
C PRO A 142 3.10 12.22 -20.17
N HIS A 143 3.42 12.61 -18.93
CA HIS A 143 4.44 11.91 -18.10
C HIS A 143 4.03 10.48 -17.82
N PHE A 144 2.72 10.23 -17.59
CA PHE A 144 2.22 8.87 -17.41
C PHE A 144 2.29 8.06 -18.70
N THR A 145 2.02 8.67 -19.86
CA THR A 145 2.17 8.02 -21.17
C THR A 145 3.62 7.61 -21.41
N ASP A 146 4.57 8.47 -21.08
CA ASP A 146 6.00 8.18 -21.22
C ASP A 146 6.43 7.02 -20.28
N ALA A 147 5.93 7.02 -19.04
CA ALA A 147 6.18 5.93 -18.09
C ALA A 147 5.59 4.59 -18.57
N LEU A 148 4.37 4.60 -19.14
CA LEU A 148 3.79 3.40 -19.77
C LEU A 148 4.66 2.88 -20.91
N ASN A 149 5.09 3.76 -21.80
CA ASN A 149 5.96 3.39 -22.93
C ASN A 149 7.29 2.79 -22.44
N ALA A 150 7.88 3.34 -21.36
CA ALA A 150 9.09 2.78 -20.75
C ALA A 150 8.83 1.36 -20.18
N SER A 151 7.70 1.15 -19.53
CA SER A 151 7.32 -0.17 -19.01
C SER A 151 7.07 -1.21 -20.10
N GLU A 152 6.50 -0.80 -21.24
CA GLU A 152 6.29 -1.65 -22.42
C GLU A 152 7.62 -2.04 -23.11
N ARG A 153 8.68 -1.26 -22.92
CA ARG A 153 10.04 -1.61 -23.37
C ARG A 153 10.86 -2.37 -22.30
N GLY A 154 10.29 -2.57 -21.10
CA GLY A 154 11.00 -3.23 -20.00
C GLY A 154 12.09 -2.40 -19.34
N GLU A 155 12.03 -1.07 -19.46
CA GLU A 155 13.06 -0.14 -18.98
C GLU A 155 12.83 0.30 -17.53
N SER A 156 11.59 0.62 -17.14
CA SER A 156 11.22 1.07 -15.80
C SER A 156 9.72 0.82 -15.52
N TYR A 157 9.39 0.50 -14.28
CA TYR A 157 8.00 0.22 -13.87
C TYR A 157 7.51 1.15 -12.77
N ASN A 158 8.40 1.85 -12.07
CA ASN A 158 8.09 2.63 -10.87
C ASN A 158 7.03 3.72 -11.14
N ASN A 159 7.20 4.48 -12.19
CA ASN A 159 6.41 5.66 -12.49
C ASN A 159 5.02 5.37 -13.09
N ILE A 160 4.66 4.09 -13.28
CA ILE A 160 3.27 3.69 -13.52
C ILE A 160 2.53 3.27 -12.24
N SER A 161 3.13 3.46 -11.07
CA SER A 161 2.53 3.16 -9.77
C SER A 161 1.20 3.88 -9.56
N ALA A 162 0.22 3.15 -9.02
CA ALA A 162 -1.02 3.75 -8.56
C ALA A 162 -0.82 4.46 -7.22
N VAL A 163 -1.37 5.67 -7.08
CA VAL A 163 -1.54 6.30 -5.77
C VAL A 163 -2.91 5.92 -5.22
N VAL A 164 -2.90 5.16 -4.14
CA VAL A 164 -4.10 4.65 -3.48
C VAL A 164 -4.30 5.39 -2.17
N ARG A 165 -5.51 5.89 -1.92
CA ARG A 165 -5.88 6.51 -0.66
C ARG A 165 -7.07 5.80 -0.03
N TYR A 166 -6.92 5.39 1.20
CA TYR A 166 -7.98 4.90 2.08
C TYR A 166 -8.44 6.01 3.01
N LYS A 167 -9.74 6.12 3.22
CA LYS A 167 -10.30 7.08 4.19
C LYS A 167 -11.49 6.47 4.92
N LEU A 168 -11.43 6.51 6.24
CA LEU A 168 -12.59 6.29 7.11
C LEU A 168 -13.46 7.55 7.17
N ASN A 169 -14.78 7.37 7.26
CA ASN A 169 -15.69 8.47 7.55
C ASN A 169 -15.37 9.02 8.94
N ASP A 170 -15.10 10.34 9.01
CA ASP A 170 -14.71 11.04 10.24
C ASP A 170 -13.54 10.42 11.00
N GLY A 171 -12.68 9.72 10.28
CA GLY A 171 -11.57 8.96 10.83
C GLY A 171 -10.29 9.06 10.01
N ALA A 172 -9.36 8.15 10.31
CA ALA A 172 -8.04 8.10 9.70
C ALA A 172 -8.07 8.01 8.18
N SER A 173 -7.04 8.56 7.56
CA SER A 173 -6.73 8.34 6.16
C SER A 173 -5.31 7.83 5.99
N VAL A 174 -5.12 6.93 5.02
CA VAL A 174 -3.83 6.30 4.73
C VAL A 174 -3.57 6.35 3.23
N MET A 175 -2.33 6.60 2.83
CA MET A 175 -1.94 6.73 1.43
C MET A 175 -0.74 5.84 1.11
N TRP A 176 -0.84 5.13 -0.01
CA TRP A 176 0.22 4.35 -0.64
C TRP A 176 0.62 5.04 -1.92
N LEU A 177 1.91 5.24 -2.13
CA LEU A 177 2.47 5.95 -3.28
C LEU A 177 3.06 4.98 -4.32
N GLY A 178 3.12 3.68 -3.99
CA GLY A 178 3.91 2.72 -4.74
C GLY A 178 5.36 3.16 -4.83
N ASP A 179 5.99 3.01 -5.97
CA ASP A 179 7.40 3.34 -6.16
C ASP A 179 7.63 4.59 -7.02
N LEU A 180 6.67 5.52 -7.03
CA LEU A 180 6.82 6.78 -7.75
C LEU A 180 8.15 7.47 -7.40
N GLU A 181 8.89 7.85 -8.43
CA GLU A 181 10.17 8.53 -8.26
C GLU A 181 9.99 10.03 -7.98
N THR A 182 10.93 10.62 -7.26
CA THR A 182 10.87 12.01 -6.80
C THR A 182 10.61 13.00 -7.94
N GLU A 183 11.39 12.92 -9.02
CA GLU A 183 11.26 13.81 -10.19
C GLU A 183 9.88 13.62 -10.86
N PHE A 184 9.41 12.38 -10.97
CA PHE A 184 8.10 12.11 -11.51
C PHE A 184 6.99 12.71 -10.65
N MET A 185 7.07 12.56 -9.32
CA MET A 185 6.12 13.17 -8.39
C MET A 185 6.09 14.70 -8.51
N GLU A 186 7.24 15.35 -8.69
CA GLU A 186 7.33 16.79 -8.91
C GLU A 186 6.64 17.21 -10.22
N ASN A 187 6.83 16.45 -11.28
CA ASN A 187 6.23 16.73 -12.59
C ASN A 187 4.69 16.59 -12.62
N ILE A 188 4.10 15.77 -11.74
CA ILE A 188 2.65 15.53 -11.72
C ILE A 188 1.92 16.21 -10.56
N VAL A 189 2.60 17.04 -9.76
CA VAL A 189 2.06 17.64 -8.53
C VAL A 189 0.78 18.46 -8.73
N ASP A 190 0.58 19.04 -9.90
CA ASP A 190 -0.60 19.84 -10.25
C ASP A 190 -1.71 18.99 -10.90
N ASP A 191 -1.40 17.76 -11.31
CA ASP A 191 -2.35 16.83 -11.91
C ASP A 191 -3.00 15.88 -10.90
N ILE A 192 -2.43 15.75 -9.69
CA ILE A 192 -2.91 14.89 -8.63
C ILE A 192 -3.59 15.68 -7.51
N GLU A 193 -4.77 15.21 -7.08
CA GLU A 193 -5.55 15.87 -6.02
C GLU A 193 -5.11 15.35 -4.63
N LEU A 194 -3.95 15.83 -4.17
CA LEU A 194 -3.46 15.50 -2.84
C LEU A 194 -4.29 16.15 -1.75
N GLN A 195 -4.56 15.41 -0.68
CA GLN A 195 -5.35 15.84 0.47
C GLN A 195 -4.62 15.47 1.75
N GLU A 196 -4.89 16.22 2.83
CA GLU A 196 -4.38 15.89 4.16
C GLU A 196 -4.64 14.42 4.49
N THR A 197 -3.60 13.73 4.92
CA THR A 197 -3.63 12.27 5.12
C THR A 197 -2.88 11.92 6.41
N THR A 198 -3.50 11.14 7.27
CA THR A 198 -2.98 10.82 8.61
C THR A 198 -1.68 10.03 8.55
N VAL A 199 -1.63 8.97 7.71
CA VAL A 199 -0.47 8.10 7.56
C VAL A 199 -0.11 7.97 6.07
N VAL A 200 1.17 8.07 5.75
CA VAL A 200 1.69 7.86 4.40
C VAL A 200 2.75 6.78 4.44
N PHE A 201 2.66 5.82 3.55
CA PHE A 201 3.78 4.93 3.24
C PHE A 201 4.70 5.65 2.27
N ALA A 202 5.97 5.76 2.65
CA ALA A 202 6.99 6.43 1.85
C ALA A 202 7.14 5.72 0.50
N SER A 203 7.18 6.48 -0.58
CA SER A 203 7.36 5.93 -1.92
C SER A 203 8.69 5.18 -2.04
N HIS A 204 8.71 4.11 -2.85
CA HIS A 204 9.88 3.30 -3.16
C HIS A 204 10.60 2.84 -1.88
N HIS A 205 9.82 2.31 -0.94
CA HIS A 205 10.27 1.85 0.39
C HIS A 205 11.02 2.91 1.21
N GLY A 206 10.99 4.20 0.79
CA GLY A 206 11.73 5.30 1.40
C GLY A 206 13.15 5.49 0.86
N ARG A 207 13.48 4.91 -0.30
CA ARG A 207 14.77 5.10 -0.99
C ARG A 207 14.93 6.53 -1.52
N ASP A 208 16.16 6.88 -1.87
CA ASP A 208 16.51 8.21 -2.41
C ASP A 208 15.74 8.56 -3.69
N SER A 209 15.67 7.63 -4.62
CA SER A 209 14.96 7.83 -5.89
C SER A 209 13.46 8.09 -5.72
N GLY A 210 12.83 7.57 -4.64
CA GLY A 210 11.42 7.75 -4.33
C GLY A 210 11.16 8.69 -3.15
N LYS A 211 12.13 9.51 -2.74
CA LYS A 211 11.92 10.48 -1.68
C LYS A 211 10.74 11.38 -2.01
N THR A 212 9.69 11.33 -1.20
CA THR A 212 8.50 12.15 -1.41
C THR A 212 8.85 13.64 -1.32
N PRO A 213 8.63 14.44 -2.39
CA PRO A 213 9.04 15.83 -2.41
C PRO A 213 8.23 16.72 -1.47
N ASN A 214 8.81 17.83 -1.04
CA ASN A 214 8.14 18.78 -0.15
C ASN A 214 6.83 19.31 -0.74
N SER A 215 6.76 19.50 -2.05
CA SER A 215 5.53 19.92 -2.76
C SER A 215 4.35 18.96 -2.53
N TRP A 216 4.62 17.67 -2.31
CA TRP A 216 3.63 16.68 -1.91
C TRP A 216 3.39 16.69 -0.41
N LEU A 217 4.46 16.67 0.40
CA LEU A 217 4.38 16.63 1.85
C LEU A 217 3.61 17.83 2.42
N ASP A 218 3.79 19.02 1.84
CA ASP A 218 3.07 20.24 2.23
C ASP A 218 1.55 20.18 1.95
N LYS A 219 1.15 19.46 0.91
CA LYS A 219 -0.28 19.21 0.59
C LYS A 219 -0.85 18.07 1.43
N ILE A 220 -0.09 16.98 1.63
CA ILE A 220 -0.53 15.78 2.36
C ILE A 220 -0.52 16.00 3.88
N LYS A 221 0.44 16.75 4.41
CA LYS A 221 0.67 17.04 5.85
C LYS A 221 0.58 15.78 6.72
N PRO A 222 1.37 14.75 6.45
CA PRO A 222 1.24 13.48 7.16
C PRO A 222 1.58 13.64 8.64
N LYS A 223 0.79 13.00 9.52
CA LYS A 223 1.11 12.91 10.96
C LYS A 223 2.15 11.83 11.21
N VAL A 224 2.13 10.77 10.40
CA VAL A 224 3.10 9.67 10.46
C VAL A 224 3.52 9.27 9.05
N ILE A 225 4.80 9.04 8.86
CA ILE A 225 5.35 8.44 7.63
C ILE A 225 5.93 7.07 8.00
N ILE A 226 5.44 6.02 7.36
CA ILE A 226 6.00 4.68 7.49
C ILE A 226 7.01 4.51 6.35
N ILE A 227 8.23 4.17 6.72
CA ILE A 227 9.35 3.94 5.81
C ILE A 227 9.52 2.42 5.70
N GLY A 228 9.42 1.89 4.49
CA GLY A 228 9.61 0.47 4.21
C GLY A 228 11.05 0.01 4.47
N GLU A 229 11.35 -1.19 4.05
CA GLU A 229 12.68 -1.77 4.23
C GLU A 229 13.64 -1.27 3.14
N ALA A 230 14.33 -0.18 3.45
CA ALA A 230 15.33 0.44 2.60
C ALA A 230 16.73 0.37 3.24
N PRO A 231 17.82 0.49 2.47
CA PRO A 231 19.16 0.63 3.04
C PRO A 231 19.23 1.76 4.08
N SER A 232 19.92 1.53 5.19
CA SER A 232 19.94 2.44 6.37
C SER A 232 20.32 3.89 6.04
N ARG A 233 21.12 4.09 4.98
CA ARG A 233 21.51 5.43 4.49
C ARG A 233 20.32 6.28 4.02
N HIS A 234 19.16 5.68 3.74
CA HIS A 234 17.96 6.37 3.24
C HIS A 234 16.94 6.73 4.34
N LEU A 235 17.11 6.24 5.56
CA LEU A 235 16.10 6.36 6.62
C LEU A 235 15.96 7.76 7.25
N HIS A 236 16.74 8.73 6.81
CA HIS A 236 16.80 10.08 7.41
C HIS A 236 16.09 11.18 6.61
N TYR A 237 15.46 10.85 5.47
CA TYR A 237 14.90 11.87 4.58
C TYR A 237 13.67 12.61 5.13
N TYR A 238 12.99 12.04 6.11
CA TYR A 238 11.75 12.59 6.67
C TYR A 238 11.97 13.19 8.07
N THR A 239 13.10 13.89 8.25
CA THR A 239 13.41 14.61 9.49
C THR A 239 12.32 15.64 9.80
N GLY A 240 11.83 15.68 11.04
CA GLY A 240 10.75 16.55 11.47
C GLY A 240 9.37 15.88 11.51
N TYR A 241 9.20 14.74 10.85
CA TYR A 241 7.98 13.93 10.93
C TYR A 241 8.08 12.84 12.01
N LYS A 242 6.93 12.35 12.48
CA LYS A 242 6.89 11.07 13.20
C LYS A 242 7.07 9.95 12.18
N THR A 243 8.09 9.12 12.34
CA THR A 243 8.41 8.04 11.40
C THR A 243 8.44 6.69 12.09
N ILE A 244 8.00 5.64 11.41
CA ILE A 244 8.25 4.24 11.77
C ILE A 244 9.07 3.64 10.63
N THR A 245 10.18 2.95 10.96
CA THR A 245 11.06 2.30 9.96
C THR A 245 10.94 0.79 10.08
N GLN A 246 10.44 0.12 9.04
CA GLN A 246 10.21 -1.33 9.05
C GLN A 246 11.49 -2.13 9.23
N ASN A 247 12.65 -1.65 8.76
CA ASN A 247 13.95 -2.28 9.02
C ASN A 247 14.20 -2.63 10.50
N ARG A 248 13.58 -1.88 11.42
CA ARG A 248 13.75 -2.06 12.87
C ARG A 248 12.46 -2.43 13.58
N ALA A 249 11.33 -2.00 13.06
CA ALA A 249 10.01 -2.25 13.64
C ALA A 249 9.47 -3.64 13.28
N GLY A 250 9.91 -4.20 12.15
CA GLY A 250 9.28 -5.39 11.57
C GLY A 250 7.92 -5.05 10.98
N ASP A 251 6.95 -5.95 11.10
CA ASP A 251 5.56 -5.66 10.71
C ASP A 251 5.04 -4.44 11.47
N VAL A 252 4.25 -3.62 10.76
CA VAL A 252 3.55 -2.48 11.37
C VAL A 252 2.05 -2.71 11.23
N THR A 253 1.36 -2.76 12.35
CA THR A 253 -0.11 -2.89 12.39
C THR A 253 -0.72 -1.60 12.90
N MET A 254 -1.72 -1.09 12.19
CA MET A 254 -2.48 0.10 12.56
C MET A 254 -3.92 -0.27 12.86
N GLU A 255 -4.36 0.02 14.07
CA GLU A 255 -5.76 -0.09 14.47
C GLU A 255 -6.41 1.29 14.45
N CYS A 256 -7.38 1.49 13.56
CA CYS A 256 -8.07 2.78 13.39
C CYS A 256 -9.39 2.75 14.17
N VAL A 257 -9.45 3.48 15.27
CA VAL A 257 -10.63 3.54 16.17
C VAL A 257 -11.00 4.99 16.45
N GLY A 258 -12.24 5.36 16.14
CA GLY A 258 -12.71 6.74 16.33
C GLY A 258 -11.80 7.73 15.59
N ARG A 259 -11.28 8.70 16.33
CA ARG A 259 -10.36 9.73 15.82
C ARG A 259 -8.89 9.44 16.15
N LYS A 260 -8.51 8.17 16.28
CA LYS A 260 -7.15 7.76 16.63
C LYS A 260 -6.64 6.63 15.71
N VAL A 261 -5.35 6.61 15.55
CA VAL A 261 -4.61 5.48 14.97
C VAL A 261 -3.65 4.96 16.02
N HIS A 262 -3.85 3.73 16.45
CA HIS A 262 -2.95 3.00 17.34
C HIS A 262 -1.98 2.19 16.50
N PHE A 263 -0.70 2.20 16.86
CA PHE A 263 0.37 1.50 16.16
C PHE A 263 0.91 0.37 16.99
N TYR A 264 1.08 -0.78 16.35
CA TYR A 264 1.71 -1.97 16.91
C TYR A 264 2.81 -2.44 15.96
N VAL A 265 3.86 -3.04 16.51
CA VAL A 265 5.01 -3.53 15.74
C VAL A 265 5.36 -4.95 16.16
N SER A 266 5.95 -5.74 15.24
CA SER A 266 6.33 -7.12 15.56
C SER A 266 7.65 -7.22 16.32
N CYS A 267 8.52 -6.21 16.24
CA CYS A 267 9.78 -6.20 16.97
C CYS A 267 9.60 -5.72 18.42
N GLU A 268 9.77 -6.62 19.39
CA GLU A 268 9.59 -6.35 20.82
C GLU A 268 10.54 -5.27 21.37
N ASN A 269 11.70 -5.10 20.77
CA ASN A 269 12.71 -4.14 21.23
C ASN A 269 12.63 -2.77 20.52
N TYR A 270 11.72 -2.61 19.56
CA TYR A 270 11.56 -1.33 18.88
C TYR A 270 10.91 -0.31 19.81
N GLN A 271 11.49 0.88 19.87
CA GLN A 271 11.00 1.99 20.68
C GLN A 271 10.90 3.26 19.86
N ASN A 272 9.86 4.05 20.10
CA ASN A 272 9.66 5.35 19.50
C ASN A 272 8.84 6.24 20.45
N ASP A 273 9.48 7.23 21.03
CA ASP A 273 8.92 8.15 22.05
C ASP A 273 8.06 9.28 21.45
N LYS A 274 7.93 9.31 20.12
CA LYS A 274 7.14 10.34 19.42
C LYS A 274 5.63 10.07 19.41
N PHE A 275 5.18 8.92 19.91
CA PHE A 275 3.77 8.52 19.93
C PHE A 275 3.17 8.69 21.33
N ASP A 276 1.89 9.01 21.37
CA ASP A 276 1.16 9.14 22.62
C ASP A 276 0.90 7.74 23.23
N ASN A 277 1.42 7.47 24.38
CA ASN A 277 1.22 6.19 25.05
C ASN A 277 -0.13 6.18 25.80
N GLU A 278 -1.05 5.35 25.35
CA GLU A 278 -2.39 5.20 25.95
C GLU A 278 -2.56 3.83 26.65
N TYR A 279 -1.46 3.10 26.79
CA TYR A 279 -1.45 1.79 27.44
C TYR A 279 -2.42 0.77 26.81
N ALA A 280 -2.74 0.96 25.51
CA ALA A 280 -3.50 -0.03 24.76
C ALA A 280 -2.65 -1.29 24.60
N ASP A 281 -3.19 -2.42 25.03
CA ASP A 281 -2.51 -3.70 24.91
C ASP A 281 -3.40 -4.66 24.12
N ASN A 282 -2.95 -4.99 22.91
CA ASN A 282 -3.57 -6.02 22.08
C ASN A 282 -2.47 -6.94 21.57
N VAL A 283 -2.17 -7.95 22.38
CA VAL A 283 -1.06 -8.89 22.14
C VAL A 283 -1.13 -9.56 20.76
N GLU A 284 -2.34 -9.74 20.21
CA GLU A 284 -2.51 -10.32 18.88
C GLU A 284 -2.01 -9.41 17.75
N LEU A 285 -1.91 -8.09 17.98
CA LEU A 285 -1.45 -7.12 16.97
C LEU A 285 0.06 -6.85 17.07
N GLY A 286 0.70 -7.33 18.11
CA GLY A 286 2.12 -7.10 18.41
C GLY A 286 2.34 -6.12 19.55
N ARG A 287 3.55 -5.62 19.70
CA ARG A 287 3.92 -4.65 20.72
C ARG A 287 3.28 -3.29 20.42
N TYR A 288 2.59 -2.74 21.39
CA TYR A 288 2.02 -1.39 21.30
C TYR A 288 3.13 -0.33 21.29
N LEU A 289 3.10 0.54 20.29
CA LEU A 289 4.06 1.63 20.11
C LEU A 289 3.49 2.98 20.61
N GLY A 290 2.19 3.16 20.52
CA GLY A 290 1.50 4.39 20.85
C GLY A 290 0.46 4.79 19.80
N SER A 291 -0.10 5.98 19.92
CA SER A 291 -1.14 6.49 19.03
C SER A 291 -0.86 7.88 18.48
N VAL A 292 -1.67 8.28 17.51
CA VAL A 292 -1.80 9.66 17.04
C VAL A 292 -3.28 10.03 16.93
N ASN A 293 -3.63 11.26 17.28
CA ASN A 293 -4.94 11.83 17.03
C ASN A 293 -5.06 12.27 15.55
N ILE A 294 -6.28 12.22 15.00
CA ILE A 294 -6.60 12.65 13.63
C ILE A 294 -7.01 14.12 13.62
#